data_cdc2917bf1dbe4af113b49de488dcd1f
#
_entry.id   cdc2917bf1dbe4af113b49de488dcd1f
#
_cell.length_a   1.000
_cell.length_b   1.000
_cell.length_c   1.000
_cell.angle_alpha   90.00
_cell.angle_beta   90.00
_cell.angle_gamma   90.00
#
_symmetry.space_group_name_H-M   'P 1'
#
loop_
_entity.id
_entity.type
_entity.pdbx_description
1 polymer ?
#
loop_
_entity_poly.entity_id
_entity_poly.type
_entity_poly.pdbx_seq_one_letter_code
_entity_poly.pdbx_strand_id
1 'polypeptide(L)'
;MELLRQQLIAYRPWNEQEERDREELLRRLDSHEDLYTRANTAAHFTASAWVVSPDRKQVLMAYHRLYDSWAWLGGHADGDRDLLAVALREVREESGLAEVHPVSEDLYSLEILTVDGHEKHGRYVSSHLHLNVTYLLEADPSAAIRPKPDENSRVGWFSPADAMAASSEPWFRERIYTKLNDKLSRF
;
A
#
# COMPACT_ATOMS: atom_id res chain seq x y z
N MET A 1 10.31 22.02 -4.22
CA MET A 1 9.09 21.49 -3.53
C MET A 1 9.23 19.98 -3.55
N GLU A 2 8.95 19.32 -2.44
CA GLU A 2 9.06 17.87 -2.32
C GLU A 2 8.12 17.14 -3.31
N LEU A 3 8.58 16.06 -3.93
CA LEU A 3 7.85 15.33 -4.97
C LEU A 3 6.45 14.89 -4.49
N LEU A 4 6.38 14.23 -3.32
CA LEU A 4 5.12 13.76 -2.76
C LEU A 4 4.11 14.92 -2.57
N ARG A 5 4.57 16.09 -2.10
CA ARG A 5 3.70 17.25 -1.92
C ARG A 5 3.12 17.72 -3.26
N GLN A 6 3.90 17.70 -4.33
CA GLN A 6 3.43 18.05 -5.67
C GLN A 6 2.40 17.03 -6.17
N GLN A 7 2.67 15.73 -5.99
CA GLN A 7 1.74 14.66 -6.33
C GLN A 7 0.41 14.79 -5.57
N LEU A 8 0.43 15.05 -4.26
CA LEU A 8 -0.77 15.26 -3.45
C LEU A 8 -1.59 16.49 -3.87
N ILE A 9 -0.92 17.59 -4.27
CA ILE A 9 -1.60 18.78 -4.79
C ILE A 9 -2.29 18.48 -6.12
N ALA A 10 -1.64 17.72 -7.00
CA ALA A 10 -2.16 17.35 -8.31
C ALA A 10 -3.21 16.22 -8.23
N TYR A 11 -3.19 15.45 -7.15
CA TYR A 11 -4.08 14.30 -6.98
C TYR A 11 -5.55 14.69 -6.96
N ARG A 12 -6.38 13.94 -7.69
CA ARG A 12 -7.83 14.11 -7.71
C ARG A 12 -8.48 13.00 -6.88
N PRO A 13 -9.00 13.32 -5.69
CA PRO A 13 -9.65 12.33 -4.83
C PRO A 13 -10.81 11.63 -5.54
N TRP A 14 -10.93 10.33 -5.31
CA TRP A 14 -12.02 9.51 -5.84
C TRP A 14 -13.32 9.69 -5.05
N ASN A 15 -13.19 9.88 -3.75
CA ASN A 15 -14.30 9.99 -2.80
C ASN A 15 -13.92 10.90 -1.62
N GLU A 16 -14.86 11.09 -0.70
CA GLU A 16 -14.68 11.94 0.48
C GLU A 16 -13.54 11.45 1.40
N GLN A 17 -13.34 10.12 1.52
CA GLN A 17 -12.24 9.58 2.32
C GLN A 17 -10.89 10.07 1.79
N GLU A 18 -10.65 9.91 0.48
CA GLU A 18 -9.39 10.38 -0.12
C GLU A 18 -9.24 11.90 -0.05
N GLU A 19 -10.33 12.65 -0.13
CA GLU A 19 -10.29 14.11 0.01
C GLU A 19 -9.80 14.51 1.40
N ARG A 20 -10.38 13.92 2.45
CA ARG A 20 -10.00 14.20 3.84
C ARG A 20 -8.59 13.72 4.16
N ASP A 21 -8.24 12.52 3.70
CA ASP A 21 -6.90 11.98 3.91
C ASP A 21 -5.84 12.82 3.17
N ARG A 22 -6.12 13.31 1.96
CA ARG A 22 -5.23 14.22 1.23
C ARG A 22 -5.00 15.53 1.99
N GLU A 23 -6.06 16.13 2.52
CA GLU A 23 -5.96 17.36 3.32
C GLU A 23 -5.05 17.14 4.54
N GLU A 24 -5.24 16.03 5.23
CA GLU A 24 -4.45 15.68 6.41
C GLU A 24 -2.98 15.36 6.06
N LEU A 25 -2.73 14.64 4.97
CA LEU A 25 -1.37 14.36 4.48
C LEU A 25 -0.62 15.66 4.15
N LEU A 26 -1.28 16.60 3.46
CA LEU A 26 -0.68 17.91 3.16
C LEU A 26 -0.39 18.69 4.44
N ARG A 27 -1.32 18.71 5.41
CA ARG A 27 -1.14 19.39 6.70
C ARG A 27 0.05 18.82 7.48
N ARG A 28 0.23 17.48 7.47
CA ARG A 28 1.36 16.82 8.15
C ARG A 28 2.68 17.11 7.47
N LEU A 29 2.75 17.11 6.14
CA LEU A 29 3.96 17.50 5.42
C LEU A 29 4.40 18.96 5.72
N ASP A 30 3.45 19.84 6.07
CA ASP A 30 3.74 21.22 6.45
C ASP A 30 4.16 21.37 7.94
N SER A 31 4.04 20.31 8.76
CA SER A 31 4.39 20.36 10.20
C SER A 31 5.88 20.27 10.51
N HIS A 32 6.73 20.05 9.51
CA HIS A 32 8.18 19.85 9.65
C HIS A 32 8.60 18.62 10.49
N GLU A 33 7.68 17.71 10.77
CA GLU A 33 8.01 16.42 11.39
C GLU A 33 8.72 15.51 10.39
N ASP A 34 9.61 14.66 10.89
CA ASP A 34 10.13 13.56 10.06
C ASP A 34 9.08 12.46 9.96
N LEU A 35 8.39 12.43 8.84
CA LEU A 35 7.33 11.45 8.56
C LEU A 35 7.84 10.23 7.76
N TYR A 36 9.10 10.24 7.30
CA TYR A 36 9.63 9.18 6.46
C TYR A 36 10.30 8.05 7.25
N THR A 37 10.46 8.21 8.55
CA THR A 37 11.08 7.19 9.40
C THR A 37 10.15 6.72 10.50
N ARG A 38 10.31 5.46 10.92
CA ARG A 38 9.61 4.88 12.09
C ARG A 38 10.08 5.46 13.43
N ALA A 39 11.06 6.37 13.42
CA ALA A 39 11.39 7.17 14.60
C ALA A 39 10.23 8.09 15.00
N ASN A 40 9.41 8.51 14.03
CA ASN A 40 8.11 9.09 14.32
C ASN A 40 7.12 7.97 14.69
N THR A 41 6.97 7.73 15.97
CA THR A 41 6.14 6.66 16.54
C THR A 41 4.65 6.96 16.51
N ALA A 42 4.24 8.17 16.15
CA ALA A 42 2.83 8.56 16.05
C ALA A 42 2.26 8.39 14.64
N ALA A 43 3.07 8.72 13.61
CA ALA A 43 2.66 8.61 12.22
C ALA A 43 3.87 8.59 11.29
N HIS A 44 3.89 7.73 10.28
CA HIS A 44 4.95 7.71 9.29
C HIS A 44 4.45 7.18 7.94
N PHE A 45 5.18 7.52 6.86
CA PHE A 45 4.81 7.12 5.52
C PHE A 45 5.04 5.64 5.26
N THR A 46 4.07 5.06 4.55
CA THR A 46 4.14 3.75 3.91
C THR A 46 3.77 3.88 2.43
N ALA A 47 4.25 2.97 1.62
CA ALA A 47 3.88 2.86 0.22
C ALA A 47 3.40 1.46 -0.08
N SER A 48 2.21 1.38 -0.67
CA SER A 48 1.59 0.13 -1.08
C SER A 48 1.42 0.06 -2.59
N ALA A 49 1.19 -1.13 -3.09
CA ALA A 49 0.91 -1.36 -4.50
C ALA A 49 -0.38 -2.16 -4.68
N TRP A 50 -1.23 -1.71 -5.61
CA TRP A 50 -2.24 -2.54 -6.21
C TRP A 50 -1.65 -3.15 -7.46
N VAL A 51 -1.20 -4.41 -7.35
CA VAL A 51 -0.47 -5.09 -8.44
C VAL A 51 -1.47 -5.88 -9.25
N VAL A 52 -1.58 -5.59 -10.54
CA VAL A 52 -2.55 -6.21 -11.44
C VAL A 52 -1.89 -6.92 -12.61
N SER A 53 -2.60 -7.90 -13.20
CA SER A 53 -2.22 -8.46 -14.49
C SER A 53 -2.44 -7.44 -15.62
N PRO A 54 -1.74 -7.56 -16.78
CA PRO A 54 -1.90 -6.63 -17.91
C PRO A 54 -3.34 -6.49 -18.41
N ASP A 55 -4.14 -7.54 -18.30
CA ASP A 55 -5.56 -7.54 -18.69
C ASP A 55 -6.51 -7.07 -17.58
N ARG A 56 -5.99 -6.65 -16.40
CA ARG A 56 -6.73 -6.20 -15.22
C ARG A 56 -7.67 -7.23 -14.59
N LYS A 57 -7.53 -8.51 -14.94
CA LYS A 57 -8.40 -9.58 -14.43
C LYS A 57 -7.90 -10.23 -13.16
N GLN A 58 -6.64 -10.00 -12.80
CA GLN A 58 -6.04 -10.56 -11.61
C GLN A 58 -5.34 -9.49 -10.78
N VAL A 59 -5.36 -9.69 -9.46
CA VAL A 59 -4.69 -8.87 -8.45
C VAL A 59 -3.79 -9.76 -7.62
N LEU A 60 -2.57 -9.32 -7.35
CA LEU A 60 -1.62 -10.03 -6.51
C LEU A 60 -1.85 -9.65 -5.05
N MET A 61 -1.95 -10.67 -4.20
CA MET A 61 -2.09 -10.51 -2.74
C MET A 61 -1.05 -11.36 -2.02
N ALA A 62 -0.66 -10.90 -0.82
CA ALA A 62 0.18 -11.65 0.11
C ALA A 62 -0.59 -11.99 1.39
N TYR A 63 -0.37 -13.19 1.95
CA TYR A 63 -0.98 -13.58 3.22
C TYR A 63 -0.10 -13.14 4.37
N HIS A 64 -0.50 -12.06 5.02
CA HIS A 64 0.26 -11.40 6.08
C HIS A 64 0.07 -12.12 7.42
N ARG A 65 1.17 -12.57 8.04
CA ARG A 65 1.10 -13.38 9.27
C ARG A 65 0.57 -12.61 10.48
N LEU A 66 0.92 -11.33 10.59
CA LEU A 66 0.51 -10.51 11.74
C LEU A 66 -1.01 -10.25 11.74
N TYR A 67 -1.59 -10.00 10.57
CA TYR A 67 -3.01 -9.68 10.43
C TYR A 67 -3.87 -10.92 10.18
N ASP A 68 -3.24 -12.08 9.95
CA ASP A 68 -3.90 -13.35 9.58
C ASP A 68 -4.90 -13.14 8.41
N SER A 69 -4.45 -12.41 7.40
CA SER A 69 -5.28 -11.92 6.30
C SER A 69 -4.52 -11.86 4.99
N TRP A 70 -5.22 -12.05 3.86
CA TRP A 70 -4.74 -11.63 2.56
C TRP A 70 -4.79 -10.11 2.45
N ALA A 71 -3.68 -9.52 2.06
CA ALA A 71 -3.51 -8.08 1.93
C ALA A 71 -2.77 -7.71 0.66
N TRP A 72 -2.89 -6.46 0.25
CA TRP A 72 -2.02 -5.86 -0.77
C TRP A 72 -0.55 -5.88 -0.31
N LEU A 73 0.37 -5.59 -1.23
CA LEU A 73 1.80 -5.55 -0.95
C LEU A 73 2.24 -4.12 -0.66
N GLY A 74 3.20 -3.97 0.24
CA GLY A 74 3.75 -2.66 0.57
C GLY A 74 4.46 -2.63 1.92
N GLY A 75 5.16 -1.53 2.18
CA GLY A 75 5.95 -1.38 3.39
C GLY A 75 6.26 0.05 3.76
N HIS A 76 7.18 0.20 4.72
CA HIS A 76 7.56 1.48 5.27
C HIS A 76 8.54 2.22 4.36
N ALA A 77 8.45 3.54 4.38
CA ALA A 77 9.41 4.40 3.69
C ALA A 77 10.85 4.23 4.19
N ASP A 78 11.01 4.06 5.51
CA ASP A 78 12.31 3.83 6.20
C ASP A 78 13.42 4.81 5.78
N GLY A 79 13.05 6.07 5.59
CA GLY A 79 13.91 7.17 5.20
C GLY A 79 13.95 7.46 3.70
N ASP A 80 13.42 6.57 2.88
CA ASP A 80 13.32 6.80 1.44
C ASP A 80 12.17 7.77 1.13
N ARG A 81 12.45 8.77 0.30
CA ARG A 81 11.47 9.78 -0.11
C ARG A 81 10.83 9.50 -1.46
N ASP A 82 11.35 8.54 -2.20
CA ASP A 82 10.76 8.02 -3.42
C ASP A 82 9.80 6.86 -3.08
N LEU A 83 8.55 7.20 -2.81
CA LEU A 83 7.54 6.22 -2.38
C LEU A 83 7.14 5.25 -3.51
N LEU A 84 7.32 5.61 -4.79
CA LEU A 84 7.16 4.66 -5.89
C LEU A 84 8.28 3.61 -5.87
N ALA A 85 9.52 4.03 -5.65
CA ALA A 85 10.65 3.10 -5.49
C ALA A 85 10.45 2.18 -4.28
N VAL A 86 9.91 2.71 -3.16
CA VAL A 86 9.51 1.89 -1.99
C VAL A 86 8.48 0.83 -2.38
N ALA A 87 7.37 1.21 -3.02
CA ALA A 87 6.32 0.27 -3.44
C ALA A 87 6.87 -0.83 -4.36
N LEU A 88 7.70 -0.47 -5.34
CA LEU A 88 8.35 -1.42 -6.26
C LEU A 88 9.29 -2.39 -5.52
N ARG A 89 10.07 -1.89 -4.56
CA ARG A 89 10.97 -2.70 -3.74
C ARG A 89 10.17 -3.71 -2.91
N GLU A 90 9.15 -3.25 -2.18
CA GLU A 90 8.32 -4.11 -1.32
C GLU A 90 7.61 -5.20 -2.13
N VAL A 91 7.06 -4.86 -3.30
CA VAL A 91 6.44 -5.88 -4.18
C VAL A 91 7.45 -6.97 -4.57
N ARG A 92 8.67 -6.59 -4.97
CA ARG A 92 9.71 -7.56 -5.32
C ARG A 92 10.14 -8.43 -4.14
N GLU A 93 10.28 -7.83 -2.97
CA GLU A 93 10.68 -8.55 -1.75
C GLU A 93 9.59 -9.52 -1.28
N GLU A 94 8.35 -9.05 -1.21
CA GLU A 94 7.22 -9.82 -0.66
C GLU A 94 6.69 -10.90 -1.62
N SER A 95 6.84 -10.70 -2.94
CA SER A 95 6.31 -11.63 -3.96
C SER A 95 7.37 -12.42 -4.71
N GLY A 96 8.63 -11.99 -4.66
CA GLY A 96 9.70 -12.56 -5.46
C GLY A 96 9.63 -12.25 -6.96
N LEU A 97 8.69 -11.41 -7.40
CA LEU A 97 8.62 -10.95 -8.80
C LEU A 97 9.88 -10.16 -9.16
N ALA A 98 10.54 -10.53 -10.24
CA ALA A 98 11.68 -9.79 -10.78
C ALA A 98 11.22 -8.56 -11.58
N GLU A 99 10.23 -8.77 -12.43
CA GLU A 99 9.70 -7.77 -13.35
C GLU A 99 8.33 -7.27 -12.83
N VAL A 100 8.30 -6.01 -12.39
CA VAL A 100 7.10 -5.28 -12.00
C VAL A 100 7.29 -3.83 -12.41
N HIS A 101 6.26 -3.25 -13.03
CA HIS A 101 6.32 -1.92 -13.63
C HIS A 101 5.15 -1.05 -13.14
N PRO A 102 5.34 0.26 -12.98
CA PRO A 102 4.24 1.16 -12.72
C PRO A 102 3.39 1.32 -13.99
N VAL A 103 2.06 1.29 -13.83
CA VAL A 103 1.12 1.65 -14.91
C VAL A 103 1.16 3.17 -15.13
N SER A 104 1.37 3.92 -14.05
CA SER A 104 1.65 5.35 -14.02
C SER A 104 2.54 5.67 -12.83
N GLU A 105 3.36 6.71 -12.92
CA GLU A 105 4.13 7.23 -11.78
C GLU A 105 3.28 8.08 -10.82
N ASP A 106 2.03 8.37 -11.18
CA ASP A 106 1.09 9.11 -10.35
C ASP A 106 0.55 8.25 -9.21
N LEU A 107 0.11 8.93 -8.14
CA LEU A 107 -0.59 8.27 -7.04
C LEU A 107 -1.89 7.65 -7.55
N TYR A 108 -2.06 6.35 -7.31
CA TYR A 108 -3.28 5.63 -7.62
C TYR A 108 -4.35 5.82 -6.54
N SER A 109 -3.93 5.76 -5.28
CA SER A 109 -4.81 5.92 -4.12
C SER A 109 -4.04 6.46 -2.93
N LEU A 110 -4.75 6.94 -1.93
CA LEU A 110 -4.17 7.35 -0.65
C LEU A 110 -5.11 7.04 0.52
N GLU A 111 -4.52 6.67 1.65
CA GLU A 111 -5.22 6.26 2.86
C GLU A 111 -4.44 6.63 4.12
N ILE A 112 -5.13 7.09 5.15
CA ILE A 112 -4.57 7.12 6.49
C ILE A 112 -5.10 5.89 7.25
N LEU A 113 -4.19 4.95 7.54
CA LEU A 113 -4.52 3.67 8.14
C LEU A 113 -4.15 3.65 9.61
N THR A 114 -5.03 3.11 10.45
CA THR A 114 -4.73 2.89 11.86
C THR A 114 -3.99 1.56 12.04
N VAL A 115 -2.96 1.58 12.85
CA VAL A 115 -2.24 0.38 13.28
C VAL A 115 -2.43 0.23 14.77
N ASP A 116 -3.01 -0.88 15.20
CA ASP A 116 -3.20 -1.19 16.60
C ASP A 116 -1.85 -1.48 17.29
N GLY A 117 -1.80 -1.21 18.60
CA GLY A 117 -0.63 -1.56 19.40
C GLY A 117 -0.37 -3.07 19.36
N HIS A 118 0.87 -3.46 19.11
CA HIS A 118 1.25 -4.85 18.94
C HIS A 118 2.66 -5.14 19.46
N GLU A 119 3.00 -6.41 19.60
CA GLU A 119 4.37 -6.83 19.91
C GLU A 119 5.13 -7.19 18.64
N LYS A 120 6.34 -6.62 18.49
CA LYS A 120 7.27 -6.94 17.42
C LYS A 120 8.67 -7.22 17.99
N HIS A 121 9.21 -8.40 17.73
CA HIS A 121 10.52 -8.84 18.26
C HIS A 121 10.66 -8.68 19.79
N GLY A 122 9.59 -8.99 20.53
CA GLY A 122 9.57 -8.91 21.99
C GLY A 122 9.53 -7.48 22.56
N ARG A 123 9.17 -6.49 21.76
CA ARG A 123 8.98 -5.09 22.18
C ARG A 123 7.58 -4.62 21.79
N TYR A 124 6.94 -3.89 22.69
CA TYR A 124 5.66 -3.27 22.41
C TYR A 124 5.83 -2.06 21.48
N VAL A 125 5.03 -2.06 20.42
CA VAL A 125 4.87 -0.93 19.49
C VAL A 125 3.52 -0.30 19.76
N SER A 126 3.51 1.00 20.04
CA SER A 126 2.27 1.76 20.30
C SER A 126 1.39 1.85 19.03
N SER A 127 0.09 2.03 19.22
CA SER A 127 -0.82 2.38 18.13
C SER A 127 -0.36 3.65 17.43
N HIS A 128 -0.41 3.66 16.11
CA HIS A 128 0.08 4.75 15.28
C HIS A 128 -0.66 4.80 13.94
N LEU A 129 -0.33 5.79 13.11
CA LEU A 129 -0.90 5.93 11.78
C LEU A 129 0.13 5.60 10.71
N HIS A 130 -0.29 4.82 9.72
CA HIS A 130 0.39 4.73 8.45
C HIS A 130 -0.20 5.78 7.50
N LEU A 131 0.63 6.70 7.06
CA LEU A 131 0.33 7.70 6.03
C LEU A 131 0.60 7.02 4.69
N ASN A 132 -0.38 6.29 4.18
CA ASN A 132 -0.18 5.40 3.04
C ASN A 132 -0.47 6.08 1.71
N VAL A 133 0.40 5.86 0.73
CA VAL A 133 0.14 6.13 -0.68
C VAL A 133 0.22 4.83 -1.47
N THR A 134 -0.68 4.67 -2.44
CA THR A 134 -0.77 3.45 -3.24
C THR A 134 -0.45 3.76 -4.69
N TYR A 135 0.34 2.89 -5.32
CA TYR A 135 0.62 2.92 -6.75
C TYR A 135 -0.04 1.75 -7.46
N LEU A 136 -0.47 1.97 -8.71
CA LEU A 136 -0.94 0.90 -9.59
C LEU A 136 0.26 0.32 -10.32
N LEU A 137 0.57 -0.93 -10.03
CA LEU A 137 1.66 -1.65 -10.67
C LEU A 137 1.12 -2.81 -11.51
N GLU A 138 1.92 -3.24 -12.48
CA GLU A 138 1.59 -4.32 -13.40
C GLU A 138 2.69 -5.38 -13.40
N ALA A 139 2.30 -6.65 -13.40
CA ALA A 139 3.21 -7.78 -13.53
C ALA A 139 2.56 -8.94 -14.30
N ASP A 140 3.38 -9.80 -14.89
CA ASP A 140 2.93 -11.02 -15.57
C ASP A 140 2.47 -12.06 -14.53
N PRO A 141 1.19 -12.48 -14.54
CA PRO A 141 0.69 -13.47 -13.60
C PRO A 141 1.25 -14.89 -13.82
N SER A 142 1.91 -15.16 -14.96
CA SER A 142 2.60 -16.41 -15.22
C SER A 142 4.03 -16.46 -14.64
N ALA A 143 4.56 -15.32 -14.20
CA ALA A 143 5.87 -15.25 -13.57
C ALA A 143 5.89 -16.00 -12.23
N ALA A 144 7.05 -16.58 -11.90
CA ALA A 144 7.22 -17.29 -10.64
C ALA A 144 7.12 -16.32 -9.45
N ILE A 145 6.26 -16.66 -8.50
CA ILE A 145 6.10 -15.91 -7.24
C ILE A 145 6.52 -16.75 -6.05
N ARG A 146 7.00 -16.11 -4.99
CA ARG A 146 7.38 -16.75 -3.73
C ARG A 146 7.15 -15.81 -2.56
N PRO A 147 6.64 -16.29 -1.41
CA PRO A 147 6.47 -15.46 -0.23
C PRO A 147 7.83 -15.07 0.38
N LYS A 148 7.84 -13.97 1.15
CA LYS A 148 8.93 -13.55 2.04
C LYS A 148 8.66 -14.18 3.43
N PRO A 149 9.38 -15.23 3.86
CA PRO A 149 8.96 -16.08 4.98
C PRO A 149 8.87 -15.40 6.34
N ASP A 150 9.55 -14.30 6.54
CA ASP A 150 9.55 -13.49 7.76
C ASP A 150 8.35 -12.52 7.87
N GLU A 151 7.68 -12.21 6.76
CA GLU A 151 6.56 -11.27 6.72
C GLU A 151 5.26 -11.94 6.26
N ASN A 152 5.31 -12.72 5.18
CA ASN A 152 4.14 -13.38 4.65
C ASN A 152 4.36 -14.90 4.49
N SER A 153 3.28 -15.66 4.46
CA SER A 153 3.34 -17.12 4.33
C SER A 153 2.90 -17.63 2.96
N ARG A 154 2.18 -16.82 2.21
CA ARG A 154 1.67 -17.15 0.87
C ARG A 154 1.58 -15.89 0.02
N VAL A 155 1.71 -16.07 -1.27
CA VAL A 155 1.45 -15.05 -2.29
C VAL A 155 0.62 -15.68 -3.39
N GLY A 156 -0.33 -14.97 -3.96
CA GLY A 156 -1.21 -15.52 -4.99
C GLY A 156 -1.95 -14.47 -5.79
N TRP A 157 -2.32 -14.87 -7.00
CA TRP A 157 -3.16 -14.09 -7.88
C TRP A 157 -4.63 -14.44 -7.68
N PHE A 158 -5.49 -13.43 -7.62
CA PHE A 158 -6.93 -13.54 -7.42
C PHE A 158 -7.67 -12.74 -8.47
N SER A 159 -8.92 -13.11 -8.79
CA SER A 159 -9.79 -12.13 -9.42
C SER A 159 -10.00 -10.94 -8.48
N PRO A 160 -10.31 -9.73 -8.97
CA PRO A 160 -10.59 -8.58 -8.10
C PRO A 160 -11.66 -8.86 -7.04
N ALA A 161 -12.69 -9.65 -7.38
CA ALA A 161 -13.74 -10.05 -6.44
C ALA A 161 -13.23 -11.03 -5.38
N ASP A 162 -12.43 -12.04 -5.80
CA ASP A 162 -11.86 -13.02 -4.89
C ASP A 162 -10.81 -12.40 -3.97
N ALA A 163 -10.03 -11.41 -4.45
CA ALA A 163 -9.07 -10.66 -3.63
C ALA A 163 -9.77 -9.97 -2.44
N MET A 164 -10.92 -9.33 -2.70
CA MET A 164 -11.72 -8.74 -1.62
C MET A 164 -12.27 -9.81 -0.66
N ALA A 165 -12.77 -10.93 -1.20
CA ALA A 165 -13.35 -12.00 -0.38
C ALA A 165 -12.30 -12.73 0.48
N ALA A 166 -11.04 -12.78 0.00
CA ALA A 166 -9.94 -13.44 0.69
C ALA A 166 -9.44 -12.67 1.92
N SER A 167 -9.59 -11.33 1.94
CA SER A 167 -9.22 -10.53 3.10
C SER A 167 -10.20 -10.74 4.25
N SER A 168 -9.68 -10.95 5.47
CA SER A 168 -10.46 -11.06 6.70
C SER A 168 -10.77 -9.70 7.35
N GLU A 169 -10.25 -8.60 6.80
CA GLU A 169 -10.35 -7.25 7.37
C GLU A 169 -11.52 -6.47 6.76
N PRO A 170 -12.68 -6.30 7.47
CA PRO A 170 -13.86 -5.68 6.89
C PRO A 170 -13.64 -4.28 6.37
N TRP A 171 -12.90 -3.44 7.13
CA TRP A 171 -12.59 -2.07 6.72
C TRP A 171 -11.83 -2.02 5.39
N PHE A 172 -10.77 -2.84 5.24
CA PHE A 172 -9.99 -2.92 4.00
C PHE A 172 -10.86 -3.38 2.83
N ARG A 173 -11.67 -4.42 3.03
CA ARG A 173 -12.58 -4.92 1.98
C ARG A 173 -13.53 -3.84 1.48
N GLU A 174 -14.26 -3.20 2.43
CA GLU A 174 -15.37 -2.32 2.12
C GLU A 174 -14.92 -0.93 1.67
N ARG A 175 -13.81 -0.42 2.22
CA ARG A 175 -13.37 0.96 2.01
C ARG A 175 -12.17 1.09 1.11
N ILE A 176 -11.23 0.14 1.16
CA ILE A 176 -9.98 0.24 0.43
C ILE A 176 -10.05 -0.59 -0.86
N TYR A 177 -10.16 -1.92 -0.77
CA TYR A 177 -10.08 -2.79 -1.95
C TYR A 177 -11.23 -2.59 -2.93
N THR A 178 -12.46 -2.33 -2.44
CA THR A 178 -13.57 -1.93 -3.29
C THR A 178 -13.23 -0.68 -4.10
N LYS A 179 -12.72 0.37 -3.42
CA LYS A 179 -12.28 1.62 -4.07
C LYS A 179 -11.19 1.36 -5.11
N LEU A 180 -10.15 0.56 -4.77
CA LEU A 180 -9.06 0.24 -5.70
C LEU A 180 -9.58 -0.49 -6.94
N ASN A 181 -10.48 -1.46 -6.79
CA ASN A 181 -11.09 -2.17 -7.90
C ASN A 181 -11.97 -1.27 -8.77
N ASP A 182 -12.77 -0.38 -8.17
CA ASP A 182 -13.61 0.56 -8.91
C ASP A 182 -12.76 1.51 -9.77
N LYS A 183 -11.60 1.92 -9.27
CA LYS A 183 -10.65 2.79 -9.99
C LYS A 183 -10.01 2.10 -11.19
N LEU A 184 -9.89 0.75 -11.20
CA LEU A 184 -9.34 0.01 -12.34
C LEU A 184 -10.10 0.25 -13.65
N SER A 185 -11.38 0.60 -13.58
CA SER A 185 -12.18 0.92 -14.77
C SER A 185 -11.67 2.11 -15.59
N ARG A 186 -10.71 2.88 -15.05
CA ARG A 186 -10.08 4.04 -15.71
C ARG A 186 -8.72 3.74 -16.35
N PHE A 187 -8.20 2.53 -16.17
CA PHE A 187 -6.89 2.07 -16.62
C PHE A 187 -7.01 0.79 -17.44
#